data_c64f004f15cf5092a908ff812c25d948
#
_entry.id   c64f004f15cf5092a908ff812c25d948
#
_cell.length_a   1.000
_cell.length_b   1.000
_cell.length_c   1.000
_cell.angle_alpha   90.00
_cell.angle_beta   90.00
_cell.angle_gamma   90.00
#
_symmetry.space_group_name_H-M   'P 1'
#
loop_
_entity.id
_entity.type
_entity.pdbx_description
1 polymer ?
#
loop_
_entity_poly.entity_id
_entity_poly.type
_entity_poly.pdbx_seq_one_letter_code
_entity_poly.pdbx_strand_id
1 'polypeptide(L)'
;IEAVNLKAQEASLTGESVPVEKQASKIEEQEVPIGDRTNMLFSSSLITYGRGKAIVVETGMKTEVGKIAGMLSNQEEKETPLQEKLNNLGKTLGIVAIVICVIIFVAGLIQGKPAVSMFMTAVSLAVAAIPEGLAAVSTIVLAIGVQKMVKKNAIVKHLPAVETLGSSSVICSDKTGTLTQN
;
A
#
# COMPACT_ATOMS: atom_id res chain seq x y z
N ILE A 1 3.25 -38.38 4.33
CA ILE A 1 3.32 -39.82 3.98
C ILE A 1 4.44 -40.50 4.77
N GLU A 2 5.55 -39.85 4.95
CA GLU A 2 6.61 -40.26 5.86
C GLU A 2 7.19 -39.01 6.53
N ALA A 3 7.34 -39.02 7.84
CA ALA A 3 8.03 -37.99 8.59
C ALA A 3 8.91 -38.67 9.65
N VAL A 4 10.22 -38.41 9.64
CA VAL A 4 11.18 -38.95 10.61
C VAL A 4 11.85 -37.76 11.28
N ASN A 5 11.44 -37.45 12.50
CA ASN A 5 11.92 -36.30 13.28
C ASN A 5 11.90 -35.00 12.46
N LEU A 6 10.90 -34.84 11.58
CA LEU A 6 10.80 -33.74 10.64
C LEU A 6 10.37 -32.48 11.38
N LYS A 7 11.15 -31.41 11.28
CA LYS A 7 10.82 -30.09 11.86
C LYS A 7 10.88 -29.02 10.78
N ALA A 8 9.84 -28.19 10.75
CA ALA A 8 9.70 -27.08 9.82
C ALA A 8 9.55 -25.75 10.57
N GLN A 9 10.28 -24.74 10.15
CA GLN A 9 10.11 -23.37 10.63
C GLN A 9 9.09 -22.67 9.74
N GLU A 10 7.96 -22.28 10.33
CA GLU A 10 6.81 -21.73 9.66
C GLU A 10 6.49 -20.29 10.13
N ALA A 11 7.49 -19.61 10.68
CA ALA A 11 7.35 -18.26 11.27
C ALA A 11 6.68 -17.25 10.32
N SER A 12 6.94 -17.35 9.01
CA SER A 12 6.35 -16.48 8.01
C SER A 12 4.83 -16.63 7.83
N LEU A 13 4.27 -17.76 8.27
CA LEU A 13 2.83 -18.06 8.17
C LEU A 13 2.12 -18.03 9.52
N THR A 14 2.81 -18.47 10.58
CA THR A 14 2.24 -18.64 11.91
C THR A 14 2.65 -17.55 12.90
N GLY A 15 3.73 -16.82 12.61
CA GLY A 15 4.36 -15.88 13.54
C GLY A 15 5.20 -16.54 14.64
N GLU A 16 5.27 -17.88 14.71
CA GLU A 16 5.99 -18.60 15.74
C GLU A 16 7.41 -18.94 15.28
N SER A 17 8.43 -18.52 16.04
CA SER A 17 9.85 -18.75 15.71
C SER A 17 10.31 -20.20 15.99
N VAL A 18 9.57 -20.94 16.81
CA VAL A 18 9.94 -22.30 17.18
C VAL A 18 9.57 -23.27 16.04
N PRO A 19 10.50 -24.12 15.56
CA PRO A 19 10.17 -25.10 14.54
C PRO A 19 9.10 -26.10 15.01
N VAL A 20 8.08 -26.30 14.16
CA VAL A 20 6.97 -27.23 14.41
C VAL A 20 7.39 -28.64 14.01
N GLU A 21 7.14 -29.62 14.87
CA GLU A 21 7.34 -31.02 14.56
C GLU A 21 6.23 -31.54 13.64
N LYS A 22 6.61 -32.17 12.54
CA LYS A 22 5.69 -32.66 11.51
C LYS A 22 5.53 -34.17 11.62
N GLN A 23 4.28 -34.61 11.47
CA GLN A 23 3.87 -36.00 11.61
C GLN A 23 3.08 -36.46 10.38
N ALA A 24 3.16 -37.74 10.05
CA ALA A 24 2.39 -38.32 8.94
C ALA A 24 1.01 -38.82 9.37
N SER A 25 0.53 -38.43 10.53
CA SER A 25 -0.76 -38.82 11.10
C SER A 25 -1.91 -38.00 10.48
N LYS A 26 -3.09 -38.62 10.41
CA LYS A 26 -4.32 -37.94 10.00
C LYS A 26 -4.78 -36.98 11.12
N ILE A 27 -5.14 -35.78 10.75
CA ILE A 27 -5.85 -34.84 11.62
C ILE A 27 -7.34 -35.09 11.43
N GLU A 28 -8.07 -35.35 12.51
CA GLU A 28 -9.50 -35.71 12.45
C GLU A 28 -10.41 -34.48 12.39
N GLU A 29 -9.94 -33.34 12.88
CA GLU A 29 -10.68 -32.09 12.86
C GLU A 29 -10.72 -31.50 11.44
N GLN A 30 -11.91 -30.97 11.04
CA GLN A 30 -12.14 -30.46 9.69
C GLN A 30 -11.56 -29.06 9.47
N GLU A 31 -11.52 -28.21 10.52
CA GLU A 31 -11.01 -26.83 10.44
C GLU A 31 -9.91 -26.63 11.47
N VAL A 32 -8.67 -26.83 11.05
CA VAL A 32 -7.49 -26.66 11.91
C VAL A 32 -6.73 -25.40 11.46
N PRO A 33 -6.38 -24.52 12.39
CA PRO A 33 -5.51 -23.37 12.11
C PRO A 33 -4.20 -23.80 11.45
N ILE A 34 -3.60 -22.91 10.65
CA ILE A 34 -2.38 -23.26 9.88
C ILE A 34 -1.26 -23.78 10.78
N GLY A 35 -1.06 -23.17 11.96
CA GLY A 35 -0.03 -23.56 12.92
C GLY A 35 -0.20 -24.97 13.49
N ASP A 36 -1.42 -25.47 13.56
CA ASP A 36 -1.75 -26.77 14.14
C ASP A 36 -1.82 -27.90 13.09
N ARG A 37 -1.64 -27.57 11.80
CA ARG A 37 -1.60 -28.57 10.71
C ARG A 37 -0.27 -29.30 10.69
N THR A 38 -0.03 -30.15 11.66
CA THR A 38 1.23 -30.88 11.84
C THR A 38 1.50 -31.91 10.73
N ASN A 39 0.48 -32.31 9.96
CA ASN A 39 0.59 -33.24 8.83
C ASN A 39 0.82 -32.55 7.47
N MET A 40 0.99 -31.24 7.44
CA MET A 40 1.21 -30.46 6.23
C MET A 40 2.55 -29.72 6.28
N LEU A 41 3.18 -29.58 5.10
CA LEU A 41 4.31 -28.70 4.85
C LEU A 41 3.85 -27.54 3.95
N PHE A 42 4.31 -26.35 4.25
CA PHE A 42 3.92 -25.15 3.52
C PHE A 42 5.06 -24.64 2.65
N SER A 43 4.70 -24.10 1.48
CA SER A 43 5.64 -23.41 0.61
C SER A 43 6.30 -22.26 1.37
N SER A 44 7.59 -22.02 1.14
CA SER A 44 8.41 -21.01 1.81
C SER A 44 8.75 -21.30 3.28
N SER A 45 8.42 -22.50 3.80
CA SER A 45 8.89 -22.94 5.11
C SER A 45 10.27 -23.59 4.99
N LEU A 46 11.09 -23.43 6.03
CA LEU A 46 12.43 -24.00 6.10
C LEU A 46 12.40 -25.32 6.88
N ILE A 47 12.87 -26.40 6.27
CA ILE A 47 13.11 -27.66 6.99
C ILE A 47 14.37 -27.50 7.81
N THR A 48 14.25 -27.55 9.13
CA THR A 48 15.36 -27.34 10.06
C THR A 48 15.98 -28.65 10.55
N TYR A 49 15.20 -29.74 10.54
CA TYR A 49 15.66 -31.03 11.00
C TYR A 49 14.86 -32.19 10.36
N GLY A 50 15.45 -33.38 10.31
CA GLY A 50 14.79 -34.60 9.90
C GLY A 50 14.63 -34.78 8.39
N ARG A 51 13.79 -35.73 8.01
CA ARG A 51 13.48 -36.08 6.61
C ARG A 51 12.03 -36.51 6.47
N GLY A 52 11.47 -36.33 5.28
CA GLY A 52 10.11 -36.78 5.01
C GLY A 52 9.80 -36.91 3.53
N LYS A 53 8.67 -37.51 3.23
CA LYS A 53 8.07 -37.56 1.91
C LYS A 53 6.65 -37.02 2.00
N ALA A 54 6.30 -36.12 1.13
CA ALA A 54 4.97 -35.49 1.05
C ALA A 54 4.42 -35.54 -0.38
N ILE A 55 3.11 -35.48 -0.51
CA ILE A 55 2.44 -35.28 -1.78
C ILE A 55 2.14 -33.79 -1.91
N VAL A 56 2.46 -33.19 -3.06
CA VAL A 56 2.08 -31.82 -3.37
C VAL A 56 0.58 -31.80 -3.65
N VAL A 57 -0.17 -31.07 -2.82
CA VAL A 57 -1.63 -30.96 -2.91
C VAL A 57 -2.08 -29.66 -3.56
N GLU A 58 -1.27 -28.61 -3.44
CA GLU A 58 -1.58 -27.29 -4.05
C GLU A 58 -0.31 -26.62 -4.57
N THR A 59 -0.46 -25.80 -5.62
CA THR A 59 0.64 -25.07 -6.27
C THR A 59 0.26 -23.63 -6.59
N GLY A 60 1.26 -22.78 -6.79
CA GLY A 60 1.08 -21.39 -7.21
C GLY A 60 0.19 -20.58 -6.26
N MET A 61 -0.79 -19.89 -6.81
CA MET A 61 -1.71 -19.03 -6.05
C MET A 61 -2.66 -19.77 -5.11
N LYS A 62 -2.75 -21.09 -5.21
CA LYS A 62 -3.57 -21.90 -4.30
C LYS A 62 -2.84 -22.26 -3.00
N THR A 63 -1.52 -22.12 -2.96
CA THR A 63 -0.75 -22.31 -1.72
C THR A 63 -1.08 -21.21 -0.71
N GLU A 64 -0.80 -21.44 0.58
CA GLU A 64 -1.08 -20.42 1.62
C GLU A 64 -0.32 -19.11 1.34
N VAL A 65 0.93 -19.18 0.92
CA VAL A 65 1.69 -18.00 0.48
C VAL A 65 1.07 -17.35 -0.76
N GLY A 66 0.58 -18.15 -1.70
CA GLY A 66 -0.12 -17.66 -2.89
C GLY A 66 -1.41 -16.91 -2.55
N LYS A 67 -2.19 -17.40 -1.58
CA LYS A 67 -3.39 -16.70 -1.10
C LYS A 67 -3.04 -15.33 -0.50
N ILE A 68 -1.98 -15.27 0.32
CA ILE A 68 -1.49 -14.00 0.89
C ILE A 68 -1.04 -13.04 -0.22
N ALA A 69 -0.28 -13.53 -1.20
CA ALA A 69 0.15 -12.73 -2.34
C ALA A 69 -1.05 -12.19 -3.16
N GLY A 70 -2.09 -13.01 -3.35
CA GLY A 70 -3.34 -12.61 -4.00
C GLY A 70 -4.08 -11.52 -3.22
N MET A 71 -4.15 -11.62 -1.90
CA MET A 71 -4.76 -10.58 -1.07
C MET A 71 -4.00 -9.25 -1.17
N LEU A 72 -2.67 -9.30 -1.21
CA LEU A 72 -1.83 -8.11 -1.34
C LEU A 72 -1.94 -7.47 -2.72
N SER A 73 -2.01 -8.26 -3.80
CA SER A 73 -2.10 -7.74 -5.16
C SER A 73 -3.47 -7.14 -5.50
N ASN A 74 -4.51 -7.55 -4.79
CA ASN A 74 -5.87 -7.03 -4.97
C ASN A 74 -6.18 -5.80 -4.10
N GLN A 75 -5.24 -5.32 -3.31
CA GLN A 75 -5.43 -4.07 -2.58
C GLN A 75 -5.33 -2.89 -3.55
N GLU A 76 -6.44 -2.16 -3.70
CA GLU A 76 -6.44 -0.88 -4.41
C GLU A 76 -5.56 0.13 -3.66
N GLU A 77 -4.70 0.82 -4.41
CA GLU A 77 -3.93 1.94 -3.87
C GLU A 77 -4.90 3.05 -3.47
N LYS A 78 -5.14 3.20 -2.18
CA LYS A 78 -5.94 4.31 -1.66
C LYS A 78 -5.14 5.61 -1.73
N GLU A 79 -5.82 6.68 -2.12
CA GLU A 79 -5.24 8.03 -2.05
C GLU A 79 -4.79 8.35 -0.61
N THR A 80 -3.66 9.01 -0.50
CA THR A 80 -3.16 9.44 0.81
C THR A 80 -3.98 10.62 1.35
N PRO A 81 -3.99 10.84 2.68
CA PRO A 81 -4.68 12.00 3.27
C PRO A 81 -4.23 13.34 2.68
N LEU A 82 -2.97 13.48 2.28
CA LEU A 82 -2.47 14.69 1.61
C LEU A 82 -3.01 14.80 0.20
N GLN A 83 -3.02 13.71 -0.57
CA GLN A 83 -3.58 13.70 -1.92
C GLN A 83 -5.05 14.10 -1.90
N GLU A 84 -5.83 13.55 -0.96
CA GLU A 84 -7.24 13.92 -0.79
C GLU A 84 -7.41 15.40 -0.46
N LYS A 85 -6.61 15.94 0.47
CA LYS A 85 -6.63 17.37 0.82
C LYS A 85 -6.21 18.25 -0.36
N LEU A 86 -5.19 17.87 -1.12
CA LEU A 86 -4.74 18.60 -2.31
C LEU A 86 -5.80 18.58 -3.41
N ASN A 87 -6.44 17.43 -3.65
CA ASN A 87 -7.54 17.32 -4.60
C ASN A 87 -8.73 18.20 -4.22
N ASN A 88 -9.10 18.21 -2.94
CA ASN A 88 -10.18 19.06 -2.44
C ASN A 88 -9.83 20.55 -2.53
N LEU A 89 -8.59 20.92 -2.22
CA LEU A 89 -8.10 22.29 -2.40
C LEU A 89 -8.14 22.69 -3.88
N GLY A 90 -7.65 21.82 -4.78
CA GLY A 90 -7.70 22.06 -6.23
C GLY A 90 -9.13 22.26 -6.76
N LYS A 91 -10.08 21.43 -6.33
CA LYS A 91 -11.50 21.58 -6.68
C LYS A 91 -12.06 22.91 -6.18
N THR A 92 -11.78 23.28 -4.93
CA THR A 92 -12.26 24.54 -4.35
C THR A 92 -11.70 25.75 -5.09
N LEU A 93 -10.39 25.77 -5.34
CA LEU A 93 -9.73 26.83 -6.10
C LEU A 93 -10.26 26.91 -7.53
N GLY A 94 -10.50 25.76 -8.18
CA GLY A 94 -11.07 25.71 -9.52
C GLY A 94 -12.47 26.31 -9.59
N ILE A 95 -13.34 25.99 -8.62
CA ILE A 95 -14.68 26.56 -8.55
C ILE A 95 -14.62 28.10 -8.33
N VAL A 96 -13.79 28.54 -7.39
CA VAL A 96 -13.59 29.97 -7.11
C VAL A 96 -13.08 30.71 -8.35
N ALA A 97 -12.10 30.14 -9.06
CA ALA A 97 -11.57 30.71 -10.29
C ALA A 97 -12.66 30.86 -11.37
N ILE A 98 -13.47 29.80 -11.58
CA ILE A 98 -14.58 29.85 -12.55
C ILE A 98 -15.58 30.95 -12.18
N VAL A 99 -15.95 31.07 -10.92
CA VAL A 99 -16.89 32.12 -10.45
C VAL A 99 -16.31 33.51 -10.75
N ILE A 100 -15.05 33.76 -10.42
CA ILE A 100 -14.37 35.04 -10.71
C ILE A 100 -14.31 35.28 -12.20
N CYS A 101 -14.01 34.29 -13.04
CA CYS A 101 -13.97 34.43 -14.50
C CYS A 101 -15.34 34.81 -15.06
N VAL A 102 -16.43 34.20 -14.56
CA VAL A 102 -17.79 34.55 -14.96
C VAL A 102 -18.14 36.01 -14.57
N ILE A 103 -17.79 36.43 -13.36
CA ILE A 103 -18.01 37.80 -12.90
C ILE A 103 -17.27 38.79 -13.80
N ILE A 104 -16.00 38.55 -14.11
CA ILE A 104 -15.18 39.43 -14.97
C ILE A 104 -15.73 39.44 -16.38
N PHE A 105 -16.15 38.32 -16.92
CA PHE A 105 -16.76 38.23 -18.25
C PHE A 105 -18.03 39.08 -18.34
N VAL A 106 -18.96 38.89 -17.40
CA VAL A 106 -20.23 39.64 -17.35
C VAL A 106 -19.98 41.13 -17.15
N ALA A 107 -19.09 41.50 -16.22
CA ALA A 107 -18.77 42.90 -15.98
C ALA A 107 -18.15 43.60 -17.22
N GLY A 108 -17.31 42.85 -17.96
CA GLY A 108 -16.74 43.34 -19.21
C GLY A 108 -17.79 43.59 -20.32
N LEU A 109 -18.76 42.67 -20.44
CA LEU A 109 -19.88 42.85 -21.39
C LEU A 109 -20.74 44.07 -21.05
N ILE A 110 -21.05 44.30 -19.76
CA ILE A 110 -21.80 45.46 -19.29
C ILE A 110 -21.05 46.77 -19.60
N GLN A 111 -19.73 46.75 -19.57
CA GLN A 111 -18.89 47.89 -19.95
C GLN A 111 -18.76 48.08 -21.46
N GLY A 112 -19.45 47.29 -22.28
CA GLY A 112 -19.44 47.41 -23.75
C GLY A 112 -18.18 46.86 -24.41
N LYS A 113 -17.36 46.05 -23.75
CA LYS A 113 -16.17 45.42 -24.34
C LYS A 113 -16.57 44.28 -25.29
N PRO A 114 -15.77 43.98 -26.33
CA PRO A 114 -16.06 42.90 -27.26
C PRO A 114 -16.11 41.56 -26.54
N ALA A 115 -17.17 40.78 -26.75
CA ALA A 115 -17.41 39.49 -26.10
C ALA A 115 -16.25 38.50 -26.27
N VAL A 116 -15.66 38.42 -27.49
CA VAL A 116 -14.53 37.55 -27.79
C VAL A 116 -13.29 37.90 -26.94
N SER A 117 -12.98 39.19 -26.82
CA SER A 117 -11.86 39.68 -26.01
C SER A 117 -12.05 39.31 -24.52
N MET A 118 -13.28 39.50 -24.01
CA MET A 118 -13.61 39.17 -22.62
C MET A 118 -13.57 37.66 -22.36
N PHE A 119 -14.02 36.85 -23.31
CA PHE A 119 -13.91 35.39 -23.23
C PHE A 119 -12.46 34.95 -23.16
N MET A 120 -11.60 35.47 -24.05
CA MET A 120 -10.16 35.15 -24.04
C MET A 120 -9.48 35.57 -22.73
N THR A 121 -9.87 36.73 -22.18
CA THR A 121 -9.36 37.18 -20.87
C THR A 121 -9.79 36.25 -19.75
N ALA A 122 -11.05 35.84 -19.71
CA ALA A 122 -11.60 34.93 -18.71
C ALA A 122 -10.89 33.54 -18.79
N VAL A 123 -10.70 33.00 -20.00
CA VAL A 123 -9.99 31.75 -20.20
C VAL A 123 -8.52 31.85 -19.75
N SER A 124 -7.84 32.93 -20.11
CA SER A 124 -6.45 33.15 -19.69
C SER A 124 -6.32 33.23 -18.17
N LEU A 125 -7.25 33.88 -17.50
CA LEU A 125 -7.29 33.95 -16.04
C LEU A 125 -7.59 32.59 -15.40
N ALA A 126 -8.53 31.84 -15.99
CA ALA A 126 -8.84 30.48 -15.51
C ALA A 126 -7.61 29.55 -15.56
N VAL A 127 -6.87 29.60 -16.67
CA VAL A 127 -5.62 28.80 -16.82
C VAL A 127 -4.57 29.26 -15.81
N ALA A 128 -4.38 30.58 -15.63
CA ALA A 128 -3.42 31.12 -14.68
C ALA A 128 -3.75 30.79 -13.21
N ALA A 129 -5.02 30.50 -12.90
CA ALA A 129 -5.47 30.13 -11.56
C ALA A 129 -5.20 28.66 -11.19
N ILE A 130 -4.79 27.82 -12.14
CA ILE A 130 -4.50 26.40 -11.88
C ILE A 130 -3.16 26.29 -11.14
N PRO A 131 -3.14 25.74 -9.90
CA PRO A 131 -1.91 25.64 -9.13
C PRO A 131 -1.05 24.45 -9.56
N GLU A 132 -0.50 24.45 -10.77
CA GLU A 132 0.28 23.34 -11.35
C GLU A 132 1.50 22.94 -10.49
N GLY A 133 2.06 23.90 -9.73
CA GLY A 133 3.21 23.64 -8.86
C GLY A 133 2.94 22.77 -7.64
N LEU A 134 1.68 22.61 -7.20
CA LEU A 134 1.37 21.85 -5.97
C LEU A 134 1.73 20.37 -6.08
N ALA A 135 1.41 19.72 -7.20
CA ALA A 135 1.73 18.33 -7.43
C ALA A 135 3.27 18.11 -7.51
N ALA A 136 3.97 19.01 -8.19
CA ALA A 136 5.43 18.94 -8.30
C ALA A 136 6.12 19.14 -6.95
N VAL A 137 5.71 20.13 -6.17
CA VAL A 137 6.27 20.43 -4.84
C VAL A 137 6.02 19.26 -3.88
N SER A 138 4.82 18.69 -3.85
CA SER A 138 4.52 17.53 -3.00
C SER A 138 5.41 16.34 -3.33
N THR A 139 5.60 16.03 -4.62
CA THR A 139 6.47 14.94 -5.07
C THR A 139 7.94 15.17 -4.66
N ILE A 140 8.44 16.41 -4.81
CA ILE A 140 9.81 16.75 -4.40
C ILE A 140 9.99 16.60 -2.90
N VAL A 141 9.05 17.06 -2.09
CA VAL A 141 9.11 16.94 -0.62
C VAL A 141 9.11 15.47 -0.20
N LEU A 142 8.25 14.64 -0.81
CA LEU A 142 8.22 13.20 -0.55
C LEU A 142 9.55 12.53 -0.96
N ALA A 143 10.12 12.90 -2.11
CA ALA A 143 11.40 12.37 -2.55
C ALA A 143 12.55 12.71 -1.58
N ILE A 144 12.58 13.93 -1.04
CA ILE A 144 13.53 14.32 0.01
C ILE A 144 13.29 13.48 1.28
N GLY A 145 12.04 13.22 1.64
CA GLY A 145 11.66 12.33 2.75
C GLY A 145 12.24 10.92 2.57
N VAL A 146 12.05 10.33 1.38
CA VAL A 146 12.63 9.02 1.01
C VAL A 146 14.15 9.03 1.16
N GLN A 147 14.84 10.06 0.65
CA GLN A 147 16.31 10.14 0.78
C GLN A 147 16.77 10.13 2.24
N LYS A 148 16.02 10.80 3.12
CA LYS A 148 16.32 10.79 4.57
C LYS A 148 16.10 9.41 5.19
N MET A 149 15.05 8.69 4.76
CA MET A 149 14.75 7.34 5.23
C MET A 149 15.80 6.32 4.76
N VAL A 150 16.23 6.41 3.50
CA VAL A 150 17.31 5.56 2.96
C VAL A 150 18.60 5.73 3.75
N LYS A 151 18.95 6.95 4.17
CA LYS A 151 20.10 7.18 5.06
C LYS A 151 19.98 6.52 6.43
N LYS A 152 18.77 6.12 6.83
CA LYS A 152 18.49 5.37 8.04
C LYS A 152 18.26 3.87 7.77
N ASN A 153 18.70 3.37 6.61
CA ASN A 153 18.54 1.99 6.17
C ASN A 153 17.06 1.53 6.05
N ALA A 154 16.14 2.47 5.90
CA ALA A 154 14.73 2.15 5.65
C ALA A 154 14.47 2.06 4.15
N ILE A 155 13.92 0.92 3.70
CA ILE A 155 13.55 0.70 2.30
C ILE A 155 12.10 1.16 2.11
N VAL A 156 11.91 2.16 1.26
CA VAL A 156 10.59 2.67 0.90
C VAL A 156 10.22 2.13 -0.48
N LYS A 157 9.15 1.34 -0.55
CA LYS A 157 8.66 0.76 -1.82
C LYS A 157 7.79 1.72 -2.61
N HIS A 158 7.01 2.57 -1.91
CA HIS A 158 6.07 3.52 -2.50
C HIS A 158 6.25 4.89 -1.88
N LEU A 159 6.35 5.93 -2.71
CA LEU A 159 6.49 7.33 -2.26
C LEU A 159 5.41 7.75 -1.24
N PRO A 160 4.12 7.42 -1.45
CA PRO A 160 3.05 7.75 -0.50
C PRO A 160 3.25 7.17 0.91
N ALA A 161 3.99 6.06 1.06
CA ALA A 161 4.22 5.45 2.37
C ALA A 161 4.96 6.37 3.36
N VAL A 162 5.79 7.30 2.85
CA VAL A 162 6.51 8.28 3.69
C VAL A 162 5.54 9.24 4.36
N GLU A 163 4.53 9.68 3.61
CA GLU A 163 3.48 10.56 4.13
C GLU A 163 2.61 9.84 5.14
N THR A 164 2.15 8.64 4.80
CA THR A 164 1.29 7.82 5.66
C THR A 164 1.99 7.55 6.99
N LEU A 165 3.29 7.23 6.98
CA LEU A 165 4.08 7.04 8.20
C LEU A 165 4.15 8.32 9.04
N GLY A 166 4.32 9.49 8.41
CA GLY A 166 4.41 10.79 9.09
C GLY A 166 3.08 11.29 9.65
N SER A 167 1.95 10.85 9.10
CA SER A 167 0.60 11.26 9.50
C SER A 167 -0.16 10.22 10.33
N SER A 168 0.42 9.02 10.54
CA SER A 168 -0.23 7.95 11.29
C SER A 168 -0.27 8.27 12.79
N SER A 169 -1.44 8.08 13.41
CA SER A 169 -1.65 8.17 14.86
C SER A 169 -1.51 6.82 15.57
N VAL A 170 -1.60 5.72 14.82
CA VAL A 170 -1.50 4.35 15.33
C VAL A 170 -0.60 3.55 14.42
N ILE A 171 0.36 2.83 15.01
CA ILE A 171 1.27 1.92 14.32
C ILE A 171 1.00 0.51 14.82
N CYS A 172 0.53 -0.38 13.93
CA CYS A 172 0.40 -1.80 14.21
C CYS A 172 1.65 -2.50 13.66
N SER A 173 2.39 -3.16 14.54
CA SER A 173 3.61 -3.86 14.16
C SER A 173 3.55 -5.31 14.60
N ASP A 174 4.02 -6.21 13.74
CA ASP A 174 4.25 -7.59 14.12
C ASP A 174 5.45 -7.67 15.08
N LYS A 175 5.44 -8.69 15.96
CA LYS A 175 6.52 -8.92 16.92
C LYS A 175 7.68 -9.68 16.29
N THR A 176 7.36 -10.83 15.70
CA THR A 176 8.36 -11.83 15.28
C THR A 176 9.00 -11.46 13.95
N GLY A 177 10.32 -11.34 13.92
CA GLY A 177 11.06 -10.94 12.70
C GLY A 177 10.92 -9.46 12.31
N THR A 178 10.14 -8.65 13.09
CA THR A 178 9.97 -7.20 12.89
C THR A 178 10.53 -6.42 14.08
N LEU A 179 10.01 -6.65 15.27
CA LEU A 179 10.52 -6.03 16.52
C LEU A 179 11.60 -6.90 17.17
N THR A 180 11.57 -8.20 16.91
CA THR A 180 12.58 -9.15 17.38
C THR A 180 13.31 -9.77 16.22
N GLN A 181 14.52 -10.28 16.47
CA GLN A 181 15.25 -11.15 15.53
C GLN A 181 14.81 -12.59 15.76
N ASN A 182 14.73 -13.35 14.69
CA ASN A 182 14.52 -14.80 14.74
C ASN A 182 15.80 -15.54 15.11
#